data_694c602a655e4464d80554c69156790e
#
_entry.id   694c602a655e4464d80554c69156790e
#
_cell.length_a   1.000
_cell.length_b   1.000
_cell.length_c   1.000
_cell.angle_alpha   90.00
_cell.angle_beta   90.00
_cell.angle_gamma   90.00
#
_symmetry.space_group_name_H-M   'P 1'
#
loop_
_entity.id
_entity.type
_entity.pdbx_description
1 polymer ?
#
loop_
_entity_poly.entity_id
_entity_poly.type
_entity_poly.pdbx_seq_one_letter_code
_entity_poly.pdbx_strand_id
1 'polypeptide(L)'
;MRTEKAPAFYAMAAGSVWKDYVNLLHLPYTLWHLSYVVLGAAIAPSIHLDRLLVTLLAFFLAVGIGAHALDELNGRPLGTRIPRPVLVGLGFAPLAGAVILGAAGAVVGTMWVLPFVAFGGFIVIAYNLGLWNG
;
A
#
# COMPACT_ATOMS: atom_id res chain seq x y z
N MET A 1 31.70 -8.61 0.01
CA MET A 1 31.38 -7.83 1.23
C MET A 1 29.93 -7.37 1.08
N ARG A 2 28.96 -8.02 1.75
CA ARG A 2 27.59 -7.51 1.79
C ARG A 2 27.64 -6.26 2.67
N THR A 3 27.43 -5.10 2.08
CA THR A 3 27.14 -3.89 2.85
C THR A 3 25.81 -4.16 3.56
N GLU A 4 25.86 -4.46 4.87
CA GLU A 4 24.66 -4.46 5.69
C GLU A 4 24.05 -3.06 5.58
N LYS A 5 22.96 -2.96 4.82
CA LYS A 5 22.16 -1.73 4.81
C LYS A 5 21.68 -1.52 6.24
N ALA A 6 21.96 -0.34 6.80
CA ALA A 6 21.45 0.01 8.11
C ALA A 6 19.92 -0.22 8.13
N PRO A 7 19.38 -0.91 9.13
CA PRO A 7 17.93 -1.12 9.21
C PRO A 7 17.23 0.24 9.25
N ALA A 8 16.09 0.34 8.56
CA ALA A 8 15.27 1.54 8.63
C ALA A 8 14.90 1.81 10.11
N PHE A 9 14.84 3.07 10.50
CA PHE A 9 14.65 3.49 11.92
C PHE A 9 13.40 2.88 12.58
N TYR A 10 12.38 2.49 11.79
CA TYR A 10 11.15 1.86 12.25
C TYR A 10 11.22 0.32 12.20
N ALA A 11 12.26 -0.27 11.59
CA ALA A 11 12.36 -1.69 11.40
C ALA A 11 12.70 -2.39 12.73
N MET A 12 11.91 -3.40 13.07
CA MET A 12 12.23 -4.25 14.21
C MET A 12 13.46 -5.11 13.88
N ALA A 13 14.32 -5.28 14.86
CA ALA A 13 15.51 -6.13 14.72
C ALA A 13 15.14 -7.53 14.22
N ALA A 14 15.97 -8.08 13.32
CA ALA A 14 15.79 -9.42 12.78
C ALA A 14 15.66 -10.45 13.91
N GLY A 15 14.76 -11.41 13.74
CA GLY A 15 14.55 -12.43 14.79
C GLY A 15 13.47 -13.44 14.40
N SER A 16 12.22 -13.05 14.38
CA SER A 16 11.11 -13.92 14.03
C SER A 16 10.41 -13.50 12.74
N VAL A 17 9.81 -14.46 12.04
CA VAL A 17 9.16 -14.23 10.73
C VAL A 17 8.04 -13.18 10.81
N TRP A 18 7.28 -13.14 11.91
CA TRP A 18 6.20 -12.15 12.07
C TRP A 18 6.69 -10.70 12.03
N LYS A 19 7.93 -10.44 12.48
CA LYS A 19 8.55 -9.12 12.42
C LYS A 19 8.79 -8.66 10.98
N ASP A 20 9.11 -9.61 10.10
CA ASP A 20 9.27 -9.31 8.68
C ASP A 20 7.95 -8.80 8.06
N TYR A 21 6.79 -9.39 8.45
CA TYR A 21 5.48 -8.91 8.01
C TYR A 21 5.11 -7.54 8.60
N VAL A 22 5.44 -7.29 9.86
CA VAL A 22 5.21 -5.96 10.47
C VAL A 22 6.11 -4.91 9.81
N ASN A 23 7.38 -5.24 9.56
CA ASN A 23 8.30 -4.35 8.86
C ASN A 23 7.81 -4.06 7.42
N LEU A 24 7.21 -5.08 6.75
CA LEU A 24 6.64 -4.92 5.41
C LEU A 24 5.54 -3.86 5.37
N LEU A 25 4.72 -3.73 6.42
CA LEU A 25 3.67 -2.71 6.48
C LEU A 25 4.20 -1.29 6.44
N HIS A 26 5.49 -1.08 6.70
CA HIS A 26 6.14 0.23 6.64
C HIS A 26 5.31 1.31 7.37
N LEU A 27 4.98 1.02 8.64
CA LEU A 27 3.97 1.75 9.41
C LEU A 27 4.03 3.28 9.29
N PRO A 28 5.19 3.97 9.39
CA PRO A 28 5.22 5.42 9.26
C PRO A 28 4.69 5.91 7.92
N TYR A 29 5.05 5.27 6.82
CA TYR A 29 4.57 5.63 5.48
C TYR A 29 3.10 5.28 5.28
N THR A 30 2.67 4.12 5.74
CA THR A 30 1.26 3.70 5.68
C THR A 30 0.38 4.68 6.44
N LEU A 31 0.74 5.04 7.68
CA LEU A 31 -0.01 6.01 8.47
C LEU A 31 -0.02 7.40 7.84
N TRP A 32 1.09 7.80 7.22
CA TRP A 32 1.16 9.05 6.48
C TRP A 32 0.16 9.09 5.33
N HIS A 33 0.10 8.05 4.51
CA HIS A 33 -0.86 7.98 3.40
C HIS A 33 -2.31 7.92 3.90
N LEU A 34 -2.59 7.17 4.97
CA LEU A 34 -3.92 7.13 5.57
C LEU A 34 -4.34 8.50 6.13
N SER A 35 -3.40 9.29 6.65
CA SER A 35 -3.70 10.64 7.14
C SER A 35 -4.20 11.57 6.03
N TYR A 36 -3.73 11.42 4.78
CA TYR A 36 -4.26 12.20 3.65
C TYR A 36 -5.72 11.89 3.35
N VAL A 37 -6.14 10.63 3.51
CA VAL A 37 -7.55 10.24 3.37
C VAL A 37 -8.41 10.93 4.44
N VAL A 38 -7.94 10.95 5.69
CA VAL A 38 -8.63 11.62 6.79
C VAL A 38 -8.69 13.15 6.56
N LEU A 39 -7.58 13.75 6.14
CA LEU A 39 -7.53 15.18 5.80
C LEU A 39 -8.50 15.51 4.67
N GLY A 40 -8.54 14.71 3.61
CA GLY A 40 -9.49 14.88 2.52
C GLY A 40 -10.95 14.82 2.99
N ALA A 41 -11.27 13.91 3.89
CA ALA A 41 -12.60 13.82 4.49
C ALA A 41 -12.92 15.02 5.39
N ALA A 42 -11.93 15.54 6.12
CA ALA A 42 -12.10 16.66 7.04
C ALA A 42 -12.41 18.00 6.33
N ILE A 43 -11.93 18.17 5.10
CA ILE A 43 -12.20 19.37 4.27
C ILE A 43 -13.42 19.20 3.36
N ALA A 44 -14.05 18.02 3.33
CA ALA A 44 -15.25 17.78 2.53
C ALA A 44 -16.46 18.55 3.13
N PRO A 45 -17.43 18.98 2.30
CA PRO A 45 -18.63 19.68 2.77
C PRO A 45 -19.44 18.89 3.80
N SER A 46 -19.35 17.56 3.79
CA SER A 46 -19.97 16.65 4.76
C SER A 46 -19.09 15.42 4.95
N ILE A 47 -19.01 14.92 6.19
CA ILE A 47 -18.26 13.71 6.53
C ILE A 47 -19.21 12.51 6.46
N HIS A 48 -18.86 11.54 5.61
CA HIS A 48 -19.55 10.26 5.49
C HIS A 48 -18.63 9.17 6.03
N LEU A 49 -18.89 8.69 7.25
CA LEU A 49 -18.03 7.72 7.92
C LEU A 49 -17.91 6.39 7.17
N ASP A 50 -18.99 5.92 6.55
CA ASP A 50 -19.00 4.73 5.71
C ASP A 50 -18.03 4.85 4.54
N ARG A 51 -18.05 5.97 3.81
CA ARG A 51 -17.14 6.25 2.70
C ARG A 51 -15.70 6.43 3.19
N LEU A 52 -15.51 7.13 4.31
CA LEU A 52 -14.19 7.30 4.91
C LEU A 52 -13.56 5.95 5.27
N LEU A 53 -14.30 5.07 5.95
CA LEU A 53 -13.79 3.75 6.36
C LEU A 53 -13.45 2.86 5.17
N VAL A 54 -14.32 2.82 4.15
CA VAL A 54 -14.04 2.06 2.91
C VAL A 54 -12.82 2.61 2.17
N THR A 55 -12.67 3.94 2.12
CA THR A 55 -11.50 4.57 1.47
C THR A 55 -10.23 4.29 2.26
N LEU A 56 -10.25 4.38 3.59
CA LEU A 56 -9.11 4.01 4.44
C LEU A 56 -8.71 2.55 4.22
N LEU A 57 -9.69 1.64 4.15
CA LEU A 57 -9.42 0.23 3.87
C LEU A 57 -8.79 0.04 2.49
N ALA A 58 -9.32 0.69 1.45
CA ALA A 58 -8.78 0.61 0.09
C ALA A 58 -7.33 1.13 0.04
N PHE A 59 -7.03 2.26 0.67
CA PHE A 59 -5.67 2.79 0.77
C PHE A 59 -4.74 1.90 1.59
N PHE A 60 -5.21 1.35 2.69
CA PHE A 60 -4.42 0.41 3.48
C PHE A 60 -4.07 -0.85 2.67
N LEU A 61 -5.01 -1.40 1.91
CA LEU A 61 -4.76 -2.55 1.05
C LEU A 61 -3.78 -2.20 -0.08
N ALA A 62 -4.00 -1.08 -0.77
CA ALA A 62 -3.18 -0.71 -1.93
C ALA A 62 -1.78 -0.26 -1.53
N VAL A 63 -1.67 0.69 -0.59
CA VAL A 63 -0.40 1.32 -0.20
C VAL A 63 0.22 0.62 0.99
N GLY A 64 -0.55 0.34 2.04
CA GLY A 64 -0.04 -0.28 3.26
C GLY A 64 0.46 -1.71 3.05
N ILE A 65 -0.17 -2.49 2.19
CA ILE A 65 0.23 -3.88 1.94
C ILE A 65 0.76 -4.02 0.51
N GLY A 66 -0.06 -3.72 -0.50
CA GLY A 66 0.23 -4.01 -1.90
C GLY A 66 1.50 -3.36 -2.40
N ALA A 67 1.63 -2.04 -2.26
CA ALA A 67 2.79 -1.29 -2.71
C ALA A 67 4.09 -1.77 -2.05
N HIS A 68 4.08 -1.93 -0.72
CA HIS A 68 5.28 -2.36 0.01
C HIS A 68 5.69 -3.81 -0.30
N ALA A 69 4.71 -4.71 -0.55
CA ALA A 69 5.01 -6.07 -0.99
C ALA A 69 5.61 -6.10 -2.39
N LEU A 70 5.13 -5.25 -3.32
CA LEU A 70 5.70 -5.12 -4.67
C LEU A 70 7.10 -4.48 -4.62
N ASP A 71 7.31 -3.49 -3.78
CA ASP A 71 8.63 -2.88 -3.57
C ASP A 71 9.63 -3.90 -3.02
N GLU A 72 9.23 -4.68 -2.02
CA GLU A 72 10.05 -5.76 -1.46
C GLU A 72 10.29 -6.88 -2.48
N LEU A 73 9.34 -7.14 -3.39
CA LEU A 73 9.52 -8.07 -4.51
C LEU A 73 10.59 -7.57 -5.49
N ASN A 74 10.69 -6.25 -5.67
CA ASN A 74 11.62 -5.58 -6.58
C ASN A 74 12.89 -5.11 -5.84
N GLY A 75 13.78 -6.04 -5.50
CA GLY A 75 15.10 -5.72 -4.95
C GLY A 75 15.28 -5.89 -3.45
N ARG A 76 14.26 -6.27 -2.72
CA ARG A 76 14.35 -6.56 -1.27
C ARG A 76 14.91 -5.41 -0.44
N PRO A 77 14.38 -4.19 -0.51
CA PRO A 77 14.90 -3.05 0.22
C PRO A 77 14.92 -3.25 1.74
N LEU A 78 13.96 -4.01 2.29
CA LEU A 78 13.90 -4.32 3.72
C LEU A 78 14.66 -5.61 4.06
N GLY A 79 15.04 -6.43 3.06
CA GLY A 79 15.73 -7.68 3.26
C GLY A 79 14.91 -8.71 4.03
N THR A 80 13.58 -8.70 3.90
CA THR A 80 12.70 -9.66 4.58
C THR A 80 12.93 -11.09 4.09
N ARG A 81 12.60 -12.07 4.91
CA ARG A 81 12.67 -13.50 4.57
C ARG A 81 11.37 -14.03 3.98
N ILE A 82 10.41 -13.14 3.72
CA ILE A 82 9.11 -13.51 3.15
C ILE A 82 9.33 -14.17 1.78
N PRO A 83 8.78 -15.37 1.53
CA PRO A 83 8.95 -16.06 0.25
C PRO A 83 8.40 -15.25 -0.92
N ARG A 84 9.08 -15.31 -2.07
CA ARG A 84 8.66 -14.58 -3.28
C ARG A 84 7.20 -14.81 -3.68
N PRO A 85 6.65 -16.06 -3.68
CA PRO A 85 5.24 -16.28 -4.01
C PRO A 85 4.28 -15.57 -3.04
N VAL A 86 4.65 -15.48 -1.75
CA VAL A 86 3.85 -14.78 -0.74
C VAL A 86 3.88 -13.26 -1.01
N LEU A 87 5.04 -12.69 -1.35
CA LEU A 87 5.13 -11.28 -1.74
C LEU A 87 4.30 -10.97 -2.98
N VAL A 88 4.28 -11.85 -3.98
CA VAL A 88 3.42 -11.70 -5.16
C VAL A 88 1.95 -11.67 -4.74
N GLY A 89 1.51 -12.60 -3.89
CA GLY A 89 0.15 -12.62 -3.36
C GLY A 89 -0.20 -11.37 -2.58
N LEU A 90 0.68 -10.95 -1.66
CA LEU A 90 0.51 -9.73 -0.86
C LEU A 90 0.60 -8.44 -1.70
N GLY A 91 1.25 -8.47 -2.84
CA GLY A 91 1.28 -7.35 -3.77
C GLY A 91 -0.02 -7.20 -4.55
N PHE A 92 -0.42 -8.24 -5.24
CA PHE A 92 -1.53 -8.16 -6.20
C PHE A 92 -2.91 -8.37 -5.59
N ALA A 93 -3.10 -9.26 -4.61
CA ALA A 93 -4.42 -9.53 -4.05
C ALA A 93 -4.99 -8.32 -3.27
N PRO A 94 -4.24 -7.64 -2.36
CA PRO A 94 -4.74 -6.43 -1.72
C PRO A 94 -4.96 -5.28 -2.72
N LEU A 95 -4.11 -5.14 -3.74
CA LEU A 95 -4.29 -4.14 -4.77
C LEU A 95 -5.58 -4.38 -5.58
N ALA A 96 -5.86 -5.63 -5.96
CA ALA A 96 -7.12 -6.01 -6.60
C ALA A 96 -8.33 -5.71 -5.68
N GLY A 97 -8.22 -6.02 -4.39
CA GLY A 97 -9.23 -5.67 -3.39
C GLY A 97 -9.48 -4.17 -3.30
N ALA A 98 -8.43 -3.35 -3.32
CA ALA A 98 -8.55 -1.89 -3.33
C ALA A 98 -9.26 -1.37 -4.59
N VAL A 99 -8.94 -1.93 -5.77
CA VAL A 99 -9.61 -1.60 -7.04
C VAL A 99 -11.08 -1.96 -6.99
N ILE A 100 -11.43 -3.14 -6.46
CA ILE A 100 -12.83 -3.58 -6.30
C ILE A 100 -13.58 -2.61 -5.37
N LEU A 101 -13.00 -2.24 -4.22
CA LEU A 101 -13.60 -1.27 -3.32
C LEU A 101 -13.78 0.10 -3.97
N GLY A 102 -12.78 0.56 -4.74
CA GLY A 102 -12.88 1.80 -5.49
C GLY A 102 -13.97 1.77 -6.57
N ALA A 103 -14.08 0.67 -7.31
CA ALA A 103 -15.14 0.48 -8.30
C ALA A 103 -16.53 0.43 -7.66
N ALA A 104 -16.68 -0.30 -6.54
CA ALA A 104 -17.94 -0.33 -5.78
C ALA A 104 -18.29 1.07 -5.25
N GLY A 105 -17.31 1.81 -4.74
CA GLY A 105 -17.48 3.20 -4.30
C GLY A 105 -17.92 4.14 -5.43
N ALA A 106 -17.44 3.91 -6.66
CA ALA A 106 -17.87 4.67 -7.84
C ALA A 106 -19.34 4.42 -8.19
N VAL A 107 -19.80 3.18 -8.08
CA VAL A 107 -21.21 2.83 -8.37
C VAL A 107 -22.16 3.43 -7.34
N VAL A 108 -21.80 3.38 -6.04
CA VAL A 108 -22.65 3.88 -4.95
C VAL A 108 -22.55 5.40 -4.78
N GLY A 109 -21.38 5.96 -5.08
CA GLY A 109 -21.07 7.38 -4.86
C GLY A 109 -21.04 8.19 -6.14
N THR A 110 -19.91 8.19 -6.81
CA THR A 110 -19.69 8.94 -8.06
C THR A 110 -18.66 8.28 -8.96
N MET A 111 -18.96 8.23 -10.24
CA MET A 111 -18.06 7.69 -11.27
C MET A 111 -16.74 8.46 -11.42
N TRP A 112 -16.68 9.71 -10.93
CA TRP A 112 -15.46 10.50 -10.91
C TRP A 112 -14.32 9.91 -10.06
N VAL A 113 -14.61 8.91 -9.22
CA VAL A 113 -13.60 8.14 -8.47
C VAL A 113 -12.77 7.23 -9.40
N LEU A 114 -13.35 6.71 -10.49
CA LEU A 114 -12.70 5.72 -11.37
C LEU A 114 -11.36 6.19 -11.97
N PRO A 115 -11.23 7.42 -12.52
CA PRO A 115 -9.95 7.91 -13.01
C PRO A 115 -8.86 7.89 -11.93
N PHE A 116 -9.20 8.22 -10.69
CA PHE A 116 -8.24 8.20 -9.57
C PHE A 116 -7.86 6.78 -9.17
N VAL A 117 -8.80 5.85 -9.15
CA VAL A 117 -8.54 4.43 -8.89
C VAL A 117 -7.61 3.85 -9.97
N ALA A 118 -7.91 4.10 -11.23
CA ALA A 118 -7.10 3.62 -12.36
C ALA A 118 -5.68 4.22 -12.32
N PHE A 119 -5.58 5.53 -12.16
CA PHE A 119 -4.30 6.23 -12.10
C PHE A 119 -3.48 5.83 -10.88
N GLY A 120 -4.10 5.75 -9.70
CA GLY A 120 -3.44 5.32 -8.47
C GLY A 120 -2.93 3.88 -8.56
N GLY A 121 -3.75 2.96 -9.07
CA GLY A 121 -3.34 1.57 -9.31
C GLY A 121 -2.18 1.46 -10.30
N PHE A 122 -2.23 2.22 -11.38
CA PHE A 122 -1.13 2.28 -12.35
C PHE A 122 0.17 2.78 -11.69
N ILE A 123 0.12 3.89 -10.93
CA ILE A 123 1.30 4.45 -10.25
C ILE A 123 1.89 3.46 -9.25
N VAL A 124 1.05 2.79 -8.44
CA VAL A 124 1.51 1.77 -7.47
C VAL A 124 2.29 0.66 -8.19
N ILE A 125 1.74 0.13 -9.27
CA ILE A 125 2.39 -0.95 -10.04
C ILE A 125 3.66 -0.42 -10.71
N ALA A 126 3.58 0.68 -11.45
CA ALA A 126 4.68 1.21 -12.24
C ALA A 126 5.87 1.62 -11.35
N TYR A 127 5.61 2.29 -10.23
CA TYR A 127 6.65 2.73 -9.31
C TYR A 127 7.32 1.54 -8.61
N ASN A 128 6.53 0.65 -8.00
CA ASN A 128 7.08 -0.42 -7.17
C ASN A 128 7.68 -1.58 -7.99
N LEU A 129 7.31 -1.73 -9.25
CA LEU A 129 7.99 -2.66 -10.16
C LEU A 129 9.15 -2.02 -10.93
N GLY A 130 9.44 -0.75 -10.68
CA GLY A 130 10.57 -0.06 -11.30
C GLY A 130 10.45 0.13 -12.81
N LEU A 131 9.22 0.28 -13.34
CA LEU A 131 9.00 0.44 -14.78
C LEU A 131 9.61 1.71 -15.37
N TRP A 132 10.01 2.66 -14.55
CA TRP A 132 10.68 3.91 -14.93
C TRP A 132 12.22 3.83 -14.86
N ASN A 133 12.75 2.74 -14.27
CA ASN A 133 14.19 2.54 -14.08
C ASN A 133 14.71 1.65 -15.21
N GLY A 134 14.65 2.17 -16.44
CA GLY A 134 15.26 1.57 -17.62
C GLY A 134 16.71 1.98 -17.79
#